data_6d04e8b4a4649e12691be67521b4861d
#
_entry.id   6d04e8b4a4649e12691be67521b4861d
#
_cell.length_a   1.000
_cell.length_b   1.000
_cell.length_c   1.000
_cell.angle_alpha   90.00
_cell.angle_beta   90.00
_cell.angle_gamma   90.00
#
_symmetry.space_group_name_H-M   'P 1'
#
loop_
_entity.id
_entity.type
_entity.pdbx_description
1 polymer ?
#
loop_
_entity_poly.entity_id
_entity_poly.type
_entity_poly.pdbx_seq_one_letter_code
_entity_poly.pdbx_strand_id
1 'polypeptide(L)'
;GKKSADYESRKIADGVIATATMVNNAPAIAIGADQFERITKEEQEAAIYYLINSAQIRTKEMSSKEIKAMEKFIKDAKAAEDMELKNIQIQSYASPDGPMSFNENLANNREGAADKFVKNNMKKNKVEEYKDLDFFKKYVVAEDWEGFKKAMEESNIRDKELILRVLAMYSDPEVREREIKNISS
;
A
#
# COMPACT_ATOMS: atom_id res chain seq x y z
N GLY A 1 71.63 -2.59 54.84
CA GLY A 1 70.75 -1.42 54.98
C GLY A 1 70.51 -0.76 53.65
N LYS A 2 69.26 -0.69 53.21
CA LYS A 2 68.88 0.11 52.03
C LYS A 2 68.95 1.57 52.41
N LYS A 3 69.81 2.33 51.74
CA LYS A 3 69.82 3.79 51.89
C LYS A 3 68.61 4.32 51.14
N SER A 4 67.64 4.90 51.83
CA SER A 4 66.63 5.75 51.22
C SER A 4 67.16 7.16 51.07
N ALA A 5 67.05 7.71 49.87
CA ALA A 5 67.35 9.12 49.63
C ALA A 5 66.02 9.86 49.63
N ASP A 6 65.86 10.78 50.53
CA ASP A 6 64.70 11.71 50.52
C ASP A 6 64.98 12.84 49.55
N TYR A 7 64.12 12.99 48.56
CA TYR A 7 64.16 14.10 47.65
C TYR A 7 63.06 15.11 48.01
N GLU A 8 63.41 16.37 47.95
CA GLU A 8 62.41 17.42 48.08
C GLU A 8 61.30 17.28 47.03
N SER A 9 60.09 17.38 47.50
CA SER A 9 58.94 17.35 46.59
C SER A 9 58.95 18.55 45.64
N ARG A 10 59.09 18.29 44.36
CA ARG A 10 59.06 19.33 43.35
C ARG A 10 57.68 19.34 42.70
N LYS A 11 57.00 20.47 42.77
CA LYS A 11 55.69 20.65 42.11
C LYS A 11 55.88 20.57 40.62
N ILE A 12 55.29 19.58 39.98
CA ILE A 12 55.42 19.31 38.53
C ILE A 12 54.41 20.11 37.72
N ALA A 13 53.19 20.24 38.25
CA ALA A 13 52.11 21.00 37.61
C ALA A 13 51.02 21.35 38.61
N ASP A 14 50.30 22.43 38.39
CA ASP A 14 49.04 22.72 39.04
C ASP A 14 47.90 22.04 38.27
N GLY A 15 47.24 21.08 38.91
CA GLY A 15 46.01 20.52 38.37
C GLY A 15 44.83 21.43 38.68
N VAL A 16 44.19 21.95 37.68
CA VAL A 16 42.96 22.74 37.84
C VAL A 16 41.77 21.80 37.72
N ILE A 17 41.02 21.64 38.79
CA ILE A 17 39.72 20.98 38.76
C ILE A 17 38.69 22.06 38.45
N ALA A 18 38.39 22.26 37.17
CA ALA A 18 37.45 23.30 36.72
C ALA A 18 36.07 22.71 36.34
N THR A 19 35.71 21.56 36.89
CA THR A 19 34.43 20.90 36.60
C THR A 19 33.23 21.77 36.92
N ALA A 20 33.33 22.61 37.96
CA ALA A 20 32.27 23.55 38.32
C ALA A 20 32.02 24.64 37.25
N THR A 21 33.08 25.01 36.47
CA THR A 21 32.93 25.99 35.38
C THR A 21 32.41 25.34 34.09
N MET A 22 32.42 24.01 34.00
CA MET A 22 31.85 23.23 32.89
C MET A 22 30.38 22.89 33.10
N VAL A 23 29.84 23.12 34.30
CA VAL A 23 28.42 22.88 34.56
C VAL A 23 27.62 24.04 34.00
N ASN A 24 26.86 23.77 32.95
CA ASN A 24 25.85 24.69 32.46
C ASN A 24 24.62 24.65 33.40
N ASN A 25 24.46 25.62 34.25
CA ASN A 25 23.34 25.71 35.19
C ASN A 25 22.00 26.05 34.56
N ALA A 26 22.01 26.42 33.25
CA ALA A 26 20.82 26.66 32.45
C ALA A 26 21.00 26.01 31.08
N PRO A 27 20.92 24.68 31.03
CA PRO A 27 20.96 24.00 29.72
C PRO A 27 19.81 24.51 28.85
N ALA A 28 20.11 24.96 27.66
CA ALA A 28 19.07 25.28 26.69
C ALA A 28 18.26 23.99 26.44
N ILE A 29 16.98 24.02 26.73
CA ILE A 29 16.07 22.94 26.39
C ILE A 29 15.88 22.99 24.89
N ALA A 30 16.46 22.02 24.18
CA ALA A 30 16.16 21.82 22.77
C ALA A 30 14.87 21.00 22.68
N ILE A 31 13.78 21.64 22.29
CA ILE A 31 12.54 20.96 21.93
C ILE A 31 12.68 20.65 20.44
N GLY A 32 12.97 19.40 20.11
CA GLY A 32 12.86 18.90 18.75
C GLY A 32 11.40 18.63 18.40
N ALA A 33 11.01 18.87 17.15
CA ALA A 33 9.73 18.40 16.66
C ALA A 33 9.75 16.86 16.71
N ASP A 34 8.86 16.29 17.51
CA ASP A 34 8.66 14.85 17.55
C ASP A 34 7.66 14.45 16.46
N GLN A 35 8.00 13.42 15.69
CA GLN A 35 7.11 12.79 14.70
C GLN A 35 6.34 11.61 15.33
N PHE A 36 6.17 11.63 16.65
CA PHE A 36 5.41 10.58 17.32
C PHE A 36 3.94 10.62 16.90
N GLU A 37 3.51 9.58 16.22
CA GLU A 37 2.11 9.31 15.91
C GLU A 37 1.58 8.25 16.86
N ARG A 38 0.59 8.62 17.67
CA ARG A 38 -0.04 7.67 18.59
C ARG A 38 -0.85 6.59 17.88
N ILE A 39 -1.35 6.90 16.69
CA ILE A 39 -2.14 5.99 15.85
C ILE A 39 -1.51 6.00 14.46
N THR A 40 -0.96 4.89 14.06
CA THR A 40 -0.46 4.66 12.70
C THR A 40 -1.51 3.92 11.88
N LYS A 41 -1.56 4.21 10.57
CA LYS A 41 -2.38 3.46 9.62
C LYS A 41 -1.50 2.47 8.90
N GLU A 42 -1.94 1.22 8.88
CA GLU A 42 -1.34 0.17 8.07
C GLU A 42 -2.34 -0.24 6.98
N GLU A 43 -1.85 -0.41 5.77
CA GLU A 43 -2.65 -0.81 4.62
C GLU A 43 -2.04 -2.06 3.98
N GLN A 44 -2.88 -3.02 3.63
CA GLN A 44 -2.49 -4.21 2.90
C GLN A 44 -3.31 -4.29 1.62
N GLU A 45 -2.61 -4.22 0.49
CA GLU A 45 -3.21 -4.37 -0.83
C GLU A 45 -3.12 -5.80 -1.33
N ALA A 46 -4.13 -6.21 -2.12
CA ALA A 46 -4.14 -7.47 -2.83
C ALA A 46 -4.93 -7.34 -4.13
N ALA A 47 -4.43 -7.92 -5.21
CA ALA A 47 -5.08 -7.91 -6.51
C ALA A 47 -5.63 -9.30 -6.88
N ILE A 48 -6.79 -9.31 -7.54
CA ILE A 48 -7.40 -10.50 -8.13
C ILE A 48 -7.52 -10.27 -9.64
N TYR A 49 -6.84 -11.09 -10.43
CA TYR A 49 -6.88 -11.02 -11.87
C TYR A 49 -7.93 -11.96 -12.46
N TYR A 50 -8.80 -11.39 -13.27
CA TYR A 50 -9.86 -12.10 -13.96
C TYR A 50 -9.48 -12.43 -15.40
N LEU A 51 -10.09 -13.47 -15.95
CA LEU A 51 -10.05 -13.71 -17.38
C LEU A 51 -10.89 -12.66 -18.13
N ILE A 52 -10.62 -12.49 -19.40
CA ILE A 52 -11.40 -11.64 -20.30
C ILE A 52 -12.88 -12.05 -20.20
N ASN A 53 -13.76 -11.06 -20.10
CA ASN A 53 -15.22 -11.24 -20.00
C ASN A 53 -15.69 -12.17 -18.87
N SER A 54 -14.91 -12.31 -17.82
CA SER A 54 -15.24 -13.17 -16.68
C SER A 54 -15.16 -12.44 -15.35
N ALA A 55 -16.06 -12.75 -14.44
CA ALA A 55 -16.04 -12.35 -13.04
C ALA A 55 -15.74 -13.53 -12.10
N GLN A 56 -15.37 -14.69 -12.63
CA GLN A 56 -15.05 -15.87 -11.84
C GLN A 56 -13.61 -15.78 -11.31
N ILE A 57 -13.46 -15.87 -9.98
CA ILE A 57 -12.15 -15.92 -9.33
C ILE A 57 -11.58 -17.33 -9.51
N ARG A 58 -10.42 -17.42 -10.16
CA ARG A 58 -9.72 -18.69 -10.38
C ARG A 58 -9.06 -19.16 -9.09
N THR A 59 -8.94 -20.47 -8.93
CA THR A 59 -8.25 -21.09 -7.77
C THR A 59 -6.81 -20.59 -7.62
N LYS A 60 -6.12 -20.36 -8.74
CA LYS A 60 -4.76 -19.79 -8.75
C LYS A 60 -4.71 -18.41 -8.10
N GLU A 61 -5.67 -17.56 -8.39
CA GLU A 61 -5.77 -16.21 -7.81
C GLU A 61 -6.02 -16.28 -6.30
N MET A 62 -6.96 -17.14 -5.87
CA MET A 62 -7.25 -17.35 -4.44
C MET A 62 -6.04 -17.81 -3.63
N SER A 63 -5.02 -18.40 -4.28
CA SER A 63 -3.80 -18.88 -3.65
C SER A 63 -2.58 -18.03 -3.95
N SER A 64 -2.76 -16.84 -4.54
CA SER A 64 -1.68 -15.92 -4.82
C SER A 64 -0.97 -15.45 -3.54
N LYS A 65 0.27 -14.94 -3.69
CA LYS A 65 1.03 -14.42 -2.54
C LYS A 65 0.34 -13.22 -1.90
N GLU A 66 -0.25 -12.36 -2.72
CA GLU A 66 -0.95 -11.15 -2.28
C GLU A 66 -2.21 -11.50 -1.48
N ILE A 67 -3.01 -12.43 -1.98
CA ILE A 67 -4.20 -12.90 -1.25
C ILE A 67 -3.82 -13.56 0.07
N LYS A 68 -2.77 -14.39 0.10
CA LYS A 68 -2.27 -14.99 1.35
C LYS A 68 -1.73 -13.95 2.33
N ALA A 69 -1.08 -12.89 1.84
CA ALA A 69 -0.63 -11.78 2.67
C ALA A 69 -1.82 -11.03 3.28
N MET A 70 -2.86 -10.74 2.47
CA MET A 70 -4.12 -10.14 2.96
C MET A 70 -4.80 -11.02 4.01
N GLU A 71 -4.93 -12.34 3.75
CA GLU A 71 -5.51 -13.28 4.72
C GLU A 71 -4.74 -13.30 6.04
N LYS A 72 -3.41 -13.29 5.95
CA LYS A 72 -2.54 -13.22 7.12
C LYS A 72 -2.73 -11.91 7.87
N PHE A 73 -2.73 -10.77 7.16
CA PHE A 73 -2.94 -9.44 7.75
C PHE A 73 -4.27 -9.35 8.51
N ILE A 74 -5.37 -9.82 7.92
CA ILE A 74 -6.69 -9.87 8.58
C ILE A 74 -6.63 -10.74 9.85
N LYS A 75 -5.96 -11.88 9.79
CA LYS A 75 -5.81 -12.78 10.94
C LYS A 75 -4.95 -12.17 12.04
N ASP A 76 -3.84 -11.55 11.69
CA ASP A 76 -2.90 -10.93 12.62
C ASP A 76 -3.55 -9.73 13.30
N ALA A 77 -4.26 -8.88 12.54
CA ALA A 77 -5.01 -7.75 13.08
C ALA A 77 -6.11 -8.20 14.07
N LYS A 78 -6.77 -9.33 13.81
CA LYS A 78 -7.77 -9.89 14.75
C LYS A 78 -7.13 -10.44 16.02
N ALA A 79 -5.90 -10.92 15.96
CA ALA A 79 -5.18 -11.50 17.09
C ALA A 79 -4.47 -10.44 17.95
N ALA A 80 -4.16 -9.28 17.39
CA ALA A 80 -3.47 -8.18 18.05
C ALA A 80 -4.45 -7.34 18.90
N GLU A 81 -4.02 -6.97 20.10
CA GLU A 81 -4.82 -6.12 21.00
C GLU A 81 -4.75 -4.62 20.65
N ASP A 82 -3.71 -4.24 19.90
CA ASP A 82 -3.38 -2.87 19.50
C ASP A 82 -3.74 -2.54 18.04
N MET A 83 -4.34 -3.48 17.31
CA MET A 83 -4.78 -3.30 15.94
C MET A 83 -6.30 -3.35 15.81
N GLU A 84 -6.84 -2.44 15.02
CA GLU A 84 -8.26 -2.40 14.68
C GLU A 84 -8.44 -2.32 13.17
N LEU A 85 -9.20 -3.26 12.60
CA LEU A 85 -9.60 -3.20 11.20
C LEU A 85 -10.65 -2.10 11.00
N LYS A 86 -10.31 -1.06 10.25
CA LYS A 86 -11.19 0.10 10.06
C LYS A 86 -12.16 -0.06 8.90
N ASN A 87 -11.70 -0.54 7.78
CA ASN A 87 -12.52 -0.81 6.60
C ASN A 87 -11.77 -1.70 5.61
N ILE A 88 -12.52 -2.23 4.66
CA ILE A 88 -12.00 -2.88 3.46
C ILE A 88 -12.53 -2.12 2.24
N GLN A 89 -11.62 -1.74 1.33
CA GLN A 89 -11.98 -1.14 0.06
C GLN A 89 -11.89 -2.19 -1.03
N ILE A 90 -12.97 -2.33 -1.79
CA ILE A 90 -13.04 -3.22 -2.95
C ILE A 90 -13.17 -2.33 -4.17
N GLN A 91 -12.13 -2.31 -4.99
CA GLN A 91 -12.13 -1.59 -6.26
C GLN A 91 -12.20 -2.62 -7.38
N SER A 92 -13.16 -2.46 -8.27
CA SER A 92 -13.39 -3.37 -9.38
C SER A 92 -13.33 -2.66 -10.69
N TYR A 93 -12.65 -3.28 -11.64
CA TYR A 93 -12.35 -2.72 -12.94
C TYR A 93 -12.76 -3.67 -14.06
N ALA A 94 -13.25 -3.11 -15.18
CA ALA A 94 -13.27 -3.80 -16.45
C ALA A 94 -12.28 -3.14 -17.42
N SER A 95 -11.77 -3.92 -18.38
CA SER A 95 -10.93 -3.36 -19.43
C SER A 95 -11.79 -2.57 -20.42
N PRO A 96 -11.27 -1.47 -20.98
CA PRO A 96 -11.99 -0.64 -21.92
C PRO A 96 -12.07 -1.27 -23.32
N ASP A 97 -12.68 -2.44 -23.40
CA ASP A 97 -12.93 -3.18 -24.66
C ASP A 97 -14.39 -3.60 -24.70
N GLY A 98 -15.11 -3.11 -25.70
CA GLY A 98 -16.52 -3.37 -25.89
C GLY A 98 -17.45 -2.33 -25.25
N PRO A 99 -18.78 -2.53 -25.33
CA PRO A 99 -19.75 -1.54 -24.91
C PRO A 99 -19.65 -1.20 -23.42
N MET A 100 -19.75 0.08 -23.06
CA MET A 100 -19.72 0.60 -21.67
C MET A 100 -20.69 -0.17 -20.77
N SER A 101 -21.93 -0.42 -21.22
CA SER A 101 -22.94 -1.14 -20.42
C SER A 101 -22.53 -2.59 -20.10
N PHE A 102 -21.82 -3.24 -21.01
CA PHE A 102 -21.27 -4.58 -20.76
C PHE A 102 -20.14 -4.51 -19.73
N ASN A 103 -19.23 -3.55 -19.88
CA ASN A 103 -18.11 -3.35 -18.97
C ASN A 103 -18.57 -2.95 -17.57
N GLU A 104 -19.62 -2.14 -17.46
CA GLU A 104 -20.25 -1.79 -16.19
C GLU A 104 -20.83 -3.04 -15.47
N ASN A 105 -21.58 -3.88 -16.20
CA ASN A 105 -22.09 -5.14 -15.66
C ASN A 105 -20.95 -6.09 -15.25
N LEU A 106 -19.90 -6.17 -16.05
CA LEU A 106 -18.73 -7.01 -15.75
C LEU A 106 -18.00 -6.54 -14.50
N ALA A 107 -17.78 -5.23 -14.37
CA ALA A 107 -17.13 -4.64 -13.20
C ALA A 107 -17.98 -4.83 -11.93
N ASN A 108 -19.32 -4.66 -12.00
CA ASN A 108 -20.24 -4.95 -10.89
C ASN A 108 -20.20 -6.43 -10.48
N ASN A 109 -20.18 -7.35 -11.44
CA ASN A 109 -20.08 -8.77 -11.16
C ASN A 109 -18.75 -9.16 -10.51
N ARG A 110 -17.65 -8.53 -10.92
CA ARG A 110 -16.32 -8.69 -10.31
C ARG A 110 -16.29 -8.16 -8.89
N GLU A 111 -16.88 -6.97 -8.65
CA GLU A 111 -17.04 -6.42 -7.31
C GLU A 111 -17.80 -7.41 -6.40
N GLY A 112 -18.95 -7.89 -6.83
CA GLY A 112 -19.74 -8.86 -6.07
C GLY A 112 -19.00 -10.17 -5.80
N ALA A 113 -18.19 -10.65 -6.74
CA ALA A 113 -17.36 -11.84 -6.56
C ALA A 113 -16.24 -11.60 -5.53
N ALA A 114 -15.59 -10.45 -5.58
CA ALA A 114 -14.54 -10.05 -4.65
C ALA A 114 -15.11 -9.83 -3.23
N ASP A 115 -16.24 -9.13 -3.09
CA ASP A 115 -16.94 -8.92 -1.83
C ASP A 115 -17.28 -10.25 -1.15
N LYS A 116 -17.87 -11.18 -1.90
CA LYS A 116 -18.20 -12.50 -1.40
C LYS A 116 -16.97 -13.30 -0.98
N PHE A 117 -15.88 -13.19 -1.74
CA PHE A 117 -14.62 -13.86 -1.42
C PHE A 117 -14.05 -13.32 -0.11
N VAL A 118 -13.94 -12.00 0.04
CA VAL A 118 -13.39 -11.34 1.24
C VAL A 118 -14.26 -11.64 2.47
N LYS A 119 -15.58 -11.51 2.37
CA LYS A 119 -16.51 -11.83 3.47
C LYS A 119 -16.40 -13.28 3.92
N ASN A 120 -16.26 -14.22 2.99
CA ASN A 120 -16.05 -15.62 3.32
C ASN A 120 -14.71 -15.84 4.04
N ASN A 121 -13.68 -15.12 3.66
CA ASN A 121 -12.38 -15.17 4.31
C ASN A 121 -12.45 -14.61 5.74
N MET A 122 -13.05 -13.45 5.93
CA MET A 122 -13.26 -12.85 7.25
C MET A 122 -14.07 -13.80 8.16
N LYS A 123 -15.14 -14.39 7.62
CA LYS A 123 -15.96 -15.37 8.36
C LYS A 123 -15.16 -16.58 8.81
N LYS A 124 -14.29 -17.12 7.95
CA LYS A 124 -13.38 -18.25 8.30
C LYS A 124 -12.42 -17.86 9.43
N ASN A 125 -11.96 -16.62 9.44
CA ASN A 125 -11.06 -16.09 10.47
C ASN A 125 -11.79 -15.52 11.70
N LYS A 126 -13.11 -15.68 11.80
CA LYS A 126 -13.97 -15.21 12.92
C LYS A 126 -13.87 -13.68 13.13
N VAL A 127 -13.73 -12.93 12.06
CA VAL A 127 -13.74 -11.47 12.04
C VAL A 127 -15.18 -11.03 11.81
N GLU A 128 -15.87 -10.56 12.86
CA GLU A 128 -17.32 -10.32 12.85
C GLU A 128 -17.73 -9.09 12.03
N GLU A 129 -16.80 -8.20 11.75
CA GLU A 129 -16.95 -6.97 10.94
C GLU A 129 -17.45 -7.24 9.53
N TYR A 130 -17.39 -8.49 9.05
CA TYR A 130 -17.99 -8.89 7.76
C TYR A 130 -19.51 -8.68 7.69
N LYS A 131 -20.18 -8.51 8.84
CA LYS A 131 -21.62 -8.26 8.95
C LYS A 131 -21.99 -6.78 8.81
N ASP A 132 -21.02 -5.89 8.99
CA ASP A 132 -21.21 -4.46 8.89
C ASP A 132 -21.08 -4.03 7.42
N LEU A 133 -22.16 -3.44 6.88
CA LEU A 133 -22.18 -2.97 5.49
C LEU A 133 -21.30 -1.74 5.28
N ASP A 134 -21.18 -0.88 6.29
CA ASP A 134 -20.39 0.35 6.22
C ASP A 134 -18.89 0.08 6.30
N PHE A 135 -18.52 -1.12 6.75
CA PHE A 135 -17.13 -1.58 6.77
C PHE A 135 -16.55 -1.79 5.36
N PHE A 136 -17.42 -2.09 4.36
CA PHE A 136 -17.01 -2.33 2.99
C PHE A 136 -17.27 -1.11 2.12
N LYS A 137 -16.19 -0.48 1.64
CA LYS A 137 -16.26 0.60 0.64
C LYS A 137 -16.05 0.01 -0.74
N LYS A 138 -17.01 0.21 -1.63
CA LYS A 138 -17.04 -0.41 -2.95
C LYS A 138 -16.95 0.65 -4.03
N TYR A 139 -16.05 0.43 -4.98
CA TYR A 139 -15.82 1.30 -6.12
C TYR A 139 -15.81 0.47 -7.40
N VAL A 140 -16.65 0.85 -8.34
CA VAL A 140 -16.77 0.17 -9.63
C VAL A 140 -16.38 1.13 -10.74
N VAL A 141 -15.43 0.72 -11.56
CA VAL A 141 -14.94 1.45 -12.73
C VAL A 141 -15.21 0.62 -13.96
N ALA A 142 -16.17 1.04 -14.78
CA ALA A 142 -16.61 0.28 -15.96
C ALA A 142 -15.51 0.19 -17.02
N GLU A 143 -14.68 1.24 -17.16
CA GLU A 143 -13.58 1.29 -18.11
C GLU A 143 -12.37 1.94 -17.46
N ASP A 144 -11.36 1.15 -17.17
CA ASP A 144 -10.12 1.60 -16.55
C ASP A 144 -9.10 2.05 -17.60
N TRP A 145 -9.35 3.22 -18.19
CA TRP A 145 -8.44 3.82 -19.16
C TRP A 145 -7.09 4.24 -18.57
N GLU A 146 -7.07 4.58 -17.29
CA GLU A 146 -5.82 4.93 -16.61
C GLU A 146 -4.95 3.70 -16.33
N GLY A 147 -5.55 2.64 -15.81
CA GLY A 147 -4.88 1.36 -15.64
C GLY A 147 -4.43 0.77 -16.98
N PHE A 148 -5.26 0.87 -18.04
CA PHE A 148 -4.88 0.48 -19.38
C PHE A 148 -3.66 1.26 -19.89
N LYS A 149 -3.64 2.59 -19.72
CA LYS A 149 -2.51 3.44 -20.09
C LYS A 149 -1.24 3.01 -19.36
N LYS A 150 -1.31 2.82 -18.05
CA LYS A 150 -0.16 2.37 -17.23
C LYS A 150 0.36 1.01 -17.67
N ALA A 151 -0.53 0.05 -17.88
CA ALA A 151 -0.16 -1.27 -18.38
C ALA A 151 0.48 -1.19 -19.79
N MET A 152 0.00 -0.27 -20.65
CA MET A 152 0.58 -0.01 -21.96
C MET A 152 1.98 0.59 -21.86
N GLU A 153 2.20 1.56 -20.95
CA GLU A 153 3.50 2.15 -20.68
C GLU A 153 4.55 1.14 -20.21
N GLU A 154 4.14 0.10 -19.50
CA GLU A 154 4.99 -0.97 -19.00
C GLU A 154 5.16 -2.12 -20.03
N SER A 155 4.34 -2.14 -21.09
CA SER A 155 4.33 -3.22 -22.07
C SER A 155 5.47 -3.10 -23.08
N ASN A 156 5.75 -4.23 -23.77
CA ASN A 156 6.67 -4.30 -24.92
C ASN A 156 5.92 -4.48 -26.25
N ILE A 157 4.68 -4.02 -26.33
CA ILE A 157 3.86 -4.12 -27.53
C ILE A 157 4.44 -3.20 -28.62
N ARG A 158 4.48 -3.69 -29.86
CA ARG A 158 5.09 -2.99 -31.00
C ARG A 158 4.50 -1.61 -31.22
N ASP A 159 3.18 -1.49 -31.14
CA ASP A 159 2.46 -0.27 -31.46
C ASP A 159 2.15 0.61 -30.22
N LYS A 160 2.85 0.35 -29.12
CA LYS A 160 2.72 1.04 -27.83
C LYS A 160 2.64 2.57 -27.96
N GLU A 161 3.60 3.17 -28.67
CA GLU A 161 3.68 4.63 -28.80
C GLU A 161 2.49 5.23 -29.55
N LEU A 162 1.96 4.50 -30.54
CA LEU A 162 0.76 4.93 -31.26
C LEU A 162 -0.48 4.86 -30.37
N ILE A 163 -0.63 3.78 -29.61
CA ILE A 163 -1.73 3.61 -28.66
C ILE A 163 -1.69 4.69 -27.57
N LEU A 164 -0.51 4.96 -26.97
CA LEU A 164 -0.34 6.02 -25.97
C LEU A 164 -0.67 7.40 -26.53
N ARG A 165 -0.34 7.65 -27.81
CA ARG A 165 -0.71 8.90 -28.49
C ARG A 165 -2.22 9.03 -28.66
N VAL A 166 -2.93 7.96 -29.03
CA VAL A 166 -4.40 7.95 -29.12
C VAL A 166 -5.01 8.28 -27.77
N LEU A 167 -4.50 7.68 -26.68
CA LEU A 167 -4.97 7.97 -25.32
C LEU A 167 -4.76 9.42 -24.90
N ALA A 168 -3.69 10.06 -25.38
CA ALA A 168 -3.41 11.46 -25.09
C ALA A 168 -4.25 12.43 -25.94
N MET A 169 -4.58 12.05 -27.18
CA MET A 169 -5.30 12.92 -28.13
C MET A 169 -6.82 12.93 -27.92
N TYR A 170 -7.39 11.81 -27.54
CA TYR A 170 -8.83 11.65 -27.44
C TYR A 170 -9.26 11.45 -25.98
N SER A 171 -10.31 12.15 -25.54
CA SER A 171 -10.94 11.97 -24.24
C SER A 171 -12.18 11.07 -24.30
N ASP A 172 -12.79 10.96 -25.47
CA ASP A 172 -14.00 10.17 -25.72
C ASP A 172 -13.64 8.66 -25.76
N PRO A 173 -14.26 7.83 -24.90
CA PRO A 173 -13.99 6.40 -24.82
C PRO A 173 -14.24 5.64 -26.15
N GLU A 174 -15.35 5.92 -26.82
CA GLU A 174 -15.73 5.25 -28.07
C GLU A 174 -14.73 5.58 -29.20
N VAL A 175 -14.26 6.82 -29.23
CA VAL A 175 -13.22 7.24 -30.19
C VAL A 175 -11.90 6.55 -29.88
N ARG A 176 -11.49 6.50 -28.60
CA ARG A 176 -10.28 5.78 -28.18
C ARG A 176 -10.31 4.32 -28.61
N GLU A 177 -11.41 3.63 -28.32
CA GLU A 177 -11.57 2.21 -28.65
C GLU A 177 -11.46 1.98 -30.15
N ARG A 178 -12.17 2.79 -30.94
CA ARG A 178 -12.14 2.72 -32.42
C ARG A 178 -10.74 2.93 -32.99
N GLU A 179 -10.05 3.98 -32.53
CA GLU A 179 -8.72 4.31 -33.05
C GLU A 179 -7.66 3.28 -32.62
N ILE A 180 -7.76 2.73 -31.43
CA ILE A 180 -6.89 1.64 -30.96
C ILE A 180 -7.13 0.36 -31.78
N LYS A 181 -8.39 0.02 -32.08
CA LYS A 181 -8.72 -1.12 -32.97
C LYS A 181 -8.14 -0.96 -34.35
N ASN A 182 -8.17 0.26 -34.91
CA ASN A 182 -7.57 0.56 -36.22
C ASN A 182 -6.05 0.37 -36.27
N ILE A 183 -5.36 0.60 -35.14
CA ILE A 183 -3.91 0.37 -35.05
C ILE A 183 -3.59 -1.14 -34.99
N SER A 184 -4.45 -1.92 -34.35
CA SER A 184 -4.24 -3.35 -34.10
C SER A 184 -4.68 -4.26 -35.28
N SER A 185 -5.24 -3.69 -36.36
CA SER A 185 -5.71 -4.39 -37.56
C SER A 185 -4.63 -4.41 -38.61
#